data_c6fc4802922a02c9083a06cbed84119e
#
_entry.id   c6fc4802922a02c9083a06cbed84119e
#
_cell.length_a   1.000
_cell.length_b   1.000
_cell.length_c   1.000
_cell.angle_alpha   90.00
_cell.angle_beta   90.00
_cell.angle_gamma   90.00
#
_symmetry.space_group_name_H-M   'P 1'
#
loop_
_entity.id
_entity.type
_entity.pdbx_description
1 polymer ?
#
loop_
_entity_poly.entity_id
_entity_poly.type
_entity_poly.pdbx_seq_one_letter_code
_entity_poly.pdbx_strand_id
1 'polypeptide(L)'
;MDVFGEALKDQFSKPPSETLWVHNSYDEPEEMPVDIYFREESEMPDLELKALELCKGKVLDVGAGVGSHALILQRRGFDVTGMDISASAVQIMKQRGLKKAFEGNILKYKDEQFDTLLFMMNGIGLTGTIGGLTSFLKDVKSLLNLGGQLIFDSSDLAYLYQEIAFPIQGYYGEVSFRYEYKSVKGSWFKWIYVDQKTLKSLAEKQGWIVEIVFEDDQDQYLARLSLPK
;
A
#
# COMPACT_ATOMS: atom_id res chain seq x y z
N MET A 1 10.44 17.33 -0.28
CA MET A 1 9.13 18.03 -0.43
C MET A 1 8.08 16.95 -0.61
N ASP A 2 6.97 17.02 0.12
CA ASP A 2 5.86 16.06 0.09
C ASP A 2 4.82 16.49 -0.98
N VAL A 3 5.13 16.20 -2.25
CA VAL A 3 4.29 16.61 -3.39
C VAL A 3 2.92 15.92 -3.36
N PHE A 4 2.89 14.64 -2.99
CA PHE A 4 1.65 13.88 -2.84
C PHE A 4 0.79 14.43 -1.69
N GLY A 5 1.41 14.68 -0.53
CA GLY A 5 0.70 15.26 0.60
C GLY A 5 0.10 16.64 0.33
N GLU A 6 0.73 17.47 -0.52
CA GLU A 6 0.15 18.76 -0.93
C GLU A 6 -1.11 18.56 -1.81
N ALA A 7 -1.10 17.59 -2.73
CA ALA A 7 -2.28 17.28 -3.52
C ALA A 7 -3.45 16.78 -2.65
N LEU A 8 -3.15 15.88 -1.69
CA LEU A 8 -4.15 15.42 -0.71
C LEU A 8 -4.74 16.56 0.12
N LYS A 9 -3.90 17.51 0.54
CA LYS A 9 -4.30 18.66 1.35
C LYS A 9 -5.21 19.63 0.58
N ASP A 10 -4.89 19.88 -0.70
CA ASP A 10 -5.74 20.71 -1.54
C ASP A 10 -7.07 20.01 -1.82
N GLN A 11 -7.08 18.73 -2.13
CA GLN A 11 -8.30 17.95 -2.31
C GLN A 11 -9.18 17.98 -1.06
N PHE A 12 -8.58 17.84 0.11
CA PHE A 12 -9.31 17.89 1.38
C PHE A 12 -9.89 19.28 1.68
N SER A 13 -9.17 20.35 1.34
CA SER A 13 -9.54 21.73 1.71
C SER A 13 -10.42 22.42 0.69
N LYS A 14 -10.20 22.17 -0.60
CA LYS A 14 -10.82 22.87 -1.73
C LYS A 14 -10.96 21.93 -2.95
N PRO A 15 -11.82 20.90 -2.88
CA PRO A 15 -12.00 19.98 -4.00
C PRO A 15 -12.70 20.67 -5.20
N PRO A 16 -12.41 20.26 -6.46
CA PRO A 16 -11.32 19.33 -6.78
C PRO A 16 -9.93 19.98 -6.68
N SER A 17 -8.92 19.16 -6.36
CA SER A 17 -7.52 19.57 -6.45
C SER A 17 -7.12 19.80 -7.92
N GLU A 18 -5.96 20.44 -8.15
CA GLU A 18 -5.32 20.37 -9.45
C GLU A 18 -4.87 18.92 -9.76
N THR A 19 -4.57 18.64 -11.03
CA THR A 19 -4.13 17.32 -11.46
C THR A 19 -2.81 16.93 -10.78
N LEU A 20 -2.81 15.76 -10.15
CA LEU A 20 -1.59 15.08 -9.70
C LEU A 20 -1.11 14.18 -10.83
N TRP A 21 0.11 14.41 -11.29
CA TRP A 21 0.77 13.59 -12.31
C TRP A 21 1.67 12.55 -11.66
N VAL A 22 1.61 11.33 -12.16
CA VAL A 22 2.55 10.26 -11.82
C VAL A 22 3.42 9.97 -13.02
N HIS A 23 4.68 10.36 -12.91
CA HIS A 23 5.70 9.92 -13.86
C HIS A 23 6.16 8.51 -13.47
N ASN A 24 6.24 7.64 -14.44
CA ASN A 24 6.70 6.28 -14.28
C ASN A 24 7.95 6.01 -15.14
N SER A 25 8.60 4.85 -14.95
CA SER A 25 9.84 4.49 -15.65
C SER A 25 9.62 3.70 -16.94
N TYR A 26 8.38 3.49 -17.36
CA TYR A 26 8.04 2.58 -18.47
C TYR A 26 7.10 3.21 -19.50
N ASP A 27 6.43 4.33 -19.20
CA ASP A 27 5.48 4.97 -20.10
C ASP A 27 5.40 6.49 -19.86
N GLU A 28 4.51 7.17 -20.60
CA GLU A 28 4.20 8.57 -20.42
C GLU A 28 3.57 8.84 -19.04
N PRO A 29 3.66 10.07 -18.53
CA PRO A 29 3.03 10.43 -17.26
C PRO A 29 1.51 10.24 -17.27
N GLU A 30 0.98 9.72 -16.19
CA GLU A 30 -0.45 9.47 -16.01
C GLU A 30 -1.07 10.42 -14.98
N GLU A 31 -2.35 10.76 -15.16
CA GLU A 31 -3.12 11.47 -14.14
C GLU A 31 -3.48 10.51 -13.01
N MET A 32 -3.23 10.93 -11.77
CA MET A 32 -3.69 10.20 -10.60
C MET A 32 -4.88 10.93 -9.97
N PRO A 33 -6.08 10.37 -10.03
CA PRO A 33 -7.25 10.95 -9.37
C PRO A 33 -7.04 10.99 -7.85
N VAL A 34 -6.99 12.20 -7.28
CA VAL A 34 -6.70 12.36 -5.83
C VAL A 34 -7.91 12.02 -4.97
N ASP A 35 -9.10 12.12 -5.50
CA ASP A 35 -10.37 11.80 -4.84
C ASP A 35 -10.49 10.32 -4.46
N ILE A 36 -9.84 9.42 -5.19
CA ILE A 36 -9.85 7.98 -4.86
C ILE A 36 -9.31 7.67 -3.45
N TYR A 37 -8.47 8.54 -2.90
CA TYR A 37 -7.96 8.38 -1.54
C TYR A 37 -8.99 8.76 -0.47
N PHE A 38 -10.08 9.46 -0.86
CA PHE A 38 -11.13 9.93 0.04
C PHE A 38 -12.40 9.08 0.00
N ARG A 39 -12.40 7.98 -0.74
CA ARG A 39 -13.55 7.08 -0.94
C ARG A 39 -14.17 6.65 0.38
N GLU A 40 -15.49 6.56 0.37
CA GLU A 40 -16.27 5.89 1.40
C GLU A 40 -16.39 4.38 1.07
N GLU A 41 -16.88 3.60 2.03
CA GLU A 41 -16.97 2.14 1.93
C GLU A 41 -17.75 1.66 0.69
N SER A 42 -18.83 2.37 0.32
CA SER A 42 -19.65 2.04 -0.85
C SER A 42 -18.98 2.30 -2.21
N GLU A 43 -17.85 2.98 -2.21
CA GLU A 43 -17.08 3.34 -3.41
C GLU A 43 -15.82 2.48 -3.57
N MET A 44 -15.57 1.60 -2.59
CA MET A 44 -14.38 0.74 -2.62
C MET A 44 -14.59 -0.47 -3.53
N PRO A 45 -13.55 -0.87 -4.29
CA PRO A 45 -13.55 -2.13 -5.03
C PRO A 45 -13.75 -3.35 -4.12
N ASP A 46 -14.28 -4.43 -4.67
CA ASP A 46 -14.50 -5.69 -3.95
C ASP A 46 -13.24 -6.24 -3.29
N LEU A 47 -12.08 -6.05 -3.91
CA LEU A 47 -10.78 -6.43 -3.36
C LEU A 47 -10.50 -5.71 -2.03
N GLU A 48 -10.72 -4.39 -1.98
CA GLU A 48 -10.50 -3.60 -0.76
C GLU A 48 -11.53 -3.97 0.32
N LEU A 49 -12.80 -4.16 -0.05
CA LEU A 49 -13.84 -4.63 0.87
C LEU A 49 -13.49 -6.00 1.45
N LYS A 50 -12.95 -6.90 0.62
CA LYS A 50 -12.48 -8.22 1.06
C LYS A 50 -11.32 -8.12 2.05
N ALA A 51 -10.37 -7.21 1.81
CA ALA A 51 -9.27 -6.97 2.74
C ALA A 51 -9.76 -6.50 4.11
N LEU A 52 -10.72 -5.57 4.13
CA LEU A 52 -11.34 -5.07 5.36
C LEU A 52 -12.11 -6.16 6.13
N GLU A 53 -12.76 -7.10 5.43
CA GLU A 53 -13.43 -8.26 6.05
C GLU A 53 -12.45 -9.21 6.74
N LEU A 54 -11.26 -9.37 6.18
CA LEU A 54 -10.22 -10.26 6.69
C LEU A 54 -9.45 -9.69 7.89
N CYS A 55 -9.56 -8.39 8.14
CA CYS A 55 -8.92 -7.75 9.29
C CYS A 55 -9.41 -8.34 10.61
N LYS A 56 -8.50 -8.48 11.57
CA LYS A 56 -8.79 -8.98 12.92
C LYS A 56 -7.94 -8.27 13.96
N GLY A 57 -8.47 -8.20 15.18
CA GLY A 57 -7.78 -7.69 16.37
C GLY A 57 -7.30 -6.25 16.21
N LYS A 58 -6.07 -5.99 16.65
CA LYS A 58 -5.40 -4.69 16.53
C LYS A 58 -4.80 -4.54 15.13
N VAL A 59 -5.16 -3.49 14.42
CA VAL A 59 -4.79 -3.27 13.01
C VAL A 59 -3.85 -2.08 12.87
N LEU A 60 -2.78 -2.25 12.09
CA LEU A 60 -1.99 -1.15 11.53
C LEU A 60 -2.28 -1.02 10.04
N ASP A 61 -2.86 0.09 9.63
CA ASP A 61 -3.04 0.49 8.24
C ASP A 61 -1.79 1.25 7.80
N VAL A 62 -1.00 0.66 6.89
CA VAL A 62 0.33 1.14 6.50
C VAL A 62 0.29 1.80 5.13
N GLY A 63 0.81 3.03 5.04
CA GLY A 63 0.62 3.87 3.87
C GLY A 63 -0.84 4.31 3.78
N ALA A 64 -1.44 4.62 4.93
CA ALA A 64 -2.89 4.82 5.07
C ALA A 64 -3.42 6.03 4.28
N GLY A 65 -2.55 6.87 3.72
CA GLY A 65 -2.93 8.06 3.00
C GLY A 65 -3.80 8.98 3.87
N VAL A 66 -5.02 9.23 3.45
CA VAL A 66 -5.97 10.03 4.23
C VAL A 66 -6.87 9.18 5.15
N GLY A 67 -6.58 7.88 5.28
CA GLY A 67 -7.18 6.98 6.27
C GLY A 67 -8.52 6.39 5.87
N SER A 68 -8.86 6.27 4.60
CA SER A 68 -10.17 5.75 4.18
C SER A 68 -10.42 4.34 4.71
N HIS A 69 -9.46 3.40 4.59
CA HIS A 69 -9.57 2.06 5.16
C HIS A 69 -9.60 2.08 6.71
N ALA A 70 -8.66 2.82 7.32
CA ALA A 70 -8.59 2.93 8.78
C ALA A 70 -9.87 3.50 9.40
N LEU A 71 -10.49 4.50 8.78
CA LEU A 71 -11.75 5.08 9.25
C LEU A 71 -12.91 4.09 9.19
N ILE A 72 -12.99 3.27 8.15
CA ILE A 72 -13.99 2.21 8.04
C ILE A 72 -13.78 1.16 9.14
N LEU A 73 -12.55 0.69 9.33
CA LEU A 73 -12.21 -0.24 10.41
C LEU A 73 -12.53 0.34 11.79
N GLN A 74 -12.24 1.63 12.01
CA GLN A 74 -12.61 2.32 13.24
C GLN A 74 -14.13 2.35 13.46
N ARG A 75 -14.92 2.65 12.42
CA ARG A 75 -16.38 2.61 12.47
C ARG A 75 -16.92 1.21 12.77
N ARG A 76 -16.26 0.16 12.28
CA ARG A 76 -16.57 -1.26 12.57
C ARG A 76 -16.13 -1.70 13.97
N GLY A 77 -15.50 -0.82 14.77
CA GLY A 77 -15.11 -1.07 16.15
C GLY A 77 -13.71 -1.67 16.35
N PHE A 78 -12.88 -1.71 15.31
CA PHE A 78 -11.50 -2.18 15.45
C PHE A 78 -10.61 -1.19 16.22
N ASP A 79 -9.62 -1.71 16.92
CA ASP A 79 -8.48 -0.93 17.38
C ASP A 79 -7.51 -0.73 16.22
N VAL A 80 -7.69 0.35 15.47
CA VAL A 80 -6.91 0.64 14.27
C VAL A 80 -6.04 1.87 14.44
N THR A 81 -4.84 1.79 13.90
CA THR A 81 -3.88 2.89 13.81
C THR A 81 -3.51 3.11 12.34
N GLY A 82 -3.58 4.34 11.85
CA GLY A 82 -3.08 4.72 10.53
C GLY A 82 -1.62 5.18 10.60
N MET A 83 -0.78 4.68 9.73
CA MET A 83 0.61 5.11 9.56
C MET A 83 0.83 5.60 8.14
N ASP A 84 1.46 6.75 7.99
CA ASP A 84 1.92 7.26 6.70
C ASP A 84 3.24 8.01 6.84
N ILE A 85 4.02 8.05 5.78
CA ILE A 85 5.28 8.83 5.74
C ILE A 85 5.02 10.33 5.51
N SER A 86 3.84 10.67 4.98
CA SER A 86 3.40 12.04 4.72
C SER A 86 2.80 12.66 5.98
N ALA A 87 3.43 13.69 6.51
CA ALA A 87 2.88 14.47 7.62
C ALA A 87 1.53 15.10 7.27
N SER A 88 1.34 15.53 6.00
CA SER A 88 0.07 16.06 5.50
C SER A 88 -1.03 15.02 5.53
N ALA A 89 -0.77 13.81 5.06
CA ALA A 89 -1.70 12.68 5.11
C ALA A 89 -2.12 12.37 6.56
N VAL A 90 -1.17 12.29 7.47
CA VAL A 90 -1.43 12.06 8.91
C VAL A 90 -2.31 13.16 9.51
N GLN A 91 -2.04 14.43 9.17
CA GLN A 91 -2.88 15.54 9.63
C GLN A 91 -4.31 15.40 9.13
N ILE A 92 -4.49 15.02 7.85
CA ILE A 92 -5.82 14.83 7.27
C ILE A 92 -6.53 13.65 7.93
N MET A 93 -5.86 12.51 8.16
CA MET A 93 -6.43 11.38 8.91
C MET A 93 -7.03 11.83 10.26
N LYS A 94 -6.27 12.64 11.01
CA LYS A 94 -6.73 13.16 12.31
C LYS A 94 -7.93 14.11 12.14
N GLN A 95 -7.91 14.98 11.14
CA GLN A 95 -9.02 15.90 10.85
C GLN A 95 -10.28 15.16 10.40
N ARG A 96 -10.14 14.03 9.72
CA ARG A 96 -11.24 13.12 9.35
C ARG A 96 -11.76 12.30 10.54
N GLY A 97 -11.12 12.37 11.70
CA GLY A 97 -11.58 11.73 12.95
C GLY A 97 -10.95 10.38 13.26
N LEU A 98 -9.86 10.01 12.60
CA LEU A 98 -9.11 8.82 13.01
C LEU A 98 -8.43 9.06 14.35
N LYS A 99 -8.73 8.20 15.33
CA LYS A 99 -8.28 8.37 16.73
C LYS A 99 -6.78 8.15 16.93
N LYS A 100 -6.21 7.21 16.16
CA LYS A 100 -4.79 6.85 16.23
C LYS A 100 -4.17 6.99 14.85
N ALA A 101 -3.31 8.00 14.66
CA ALA A 101 -2.56 8.21 13.44
C ALA A 101 -1.22 8.85 13.76
N PHE A 102 -0.15 8.38 13.10
CA PHE A 102 1.19 8.94 13.26
C PHE A 102 2.01 8.89 11.98
N GLU A 103 2.95 9.83 11.88
CA GLU A 103 3.95 9.84 10.82
C GLU A 103 5.01 8.77 11.12
N GLY A 104 5.24 7.87 10.17
CA GLY A 104 6.20 6.80 10.37
C GLY A 104 6.56 6.05 9.10
N ASN A 105 7.68 5.36 9.15
CA ASN A 105 8.16 4.48 8.09
C ASN A 105 8.18 3.04 8.62
N ILE A 106 7.35 2.19 8.05
CA ILE A 106 7.20 0.78 8.47
C ILE A 106 8.52 0.01 8.40
N LEU A 107 9.42 0.35 7.48
CA LEU A 107 10.73 -0.30 7.36
C LEU A 107 11.66 -0.02 8.55
N LYS A 108 11.31 0.95 9.38
CA LYS A 108 12.07 1.36 10.59
C LYS A 108 11.27 1.19 11.88
N TYR A 109 9.98 0.86 11.78
CA TYR A 109 9.09 0.78 12.92
C TYR A 109 9.32 -0.52 13.73
N LYS A 110 9.31 -0.41 15.09
CA LYS A 110 9.56 -1.54 16.00
C LYS A 110 8.83 -1.42 17.35
N ASP A 111 7.92 -0.44 17.48
CA ASP A 111 7.43 -0.05 18.81
C ASP A 111 6.30 -0.96 19.32
N GLU A 112 5.41 -1.42 18.45
CA GLU A 112 4.24 -2.21 18.83
C GLU A 112 4.01 -3.39 17.91
N GLN A 113 3.23 -4.37 18.40
CA GLN A 113 2.76 -5.52 17.61
C GLN A 113 1.27 -5.40 17.32
N PHE A 114 0.87 -6.01 16.21
CA PHE A 114 -0.48 -5.96 15.67
C PHE A 114 -0.98 -7.37 15.30
N ASP A 115 -2.30 -7.53 15.26
CA ASP A 115 -2.91 -8.77 14.78
C ASP A 115 -3.09 -8.76 13.26
N THR A 116 -3.19 -7.57 12.67
CA THR A 116 -3.24 -7.37 11.22
C THR A 116 -2.37 -6.17 10.82
N LEU A 117 -1.46 -6.39 9.88
CA LEU A 117 -0.81 -5.33 9.11
C LEU A 117 -1.48 -5.26 7.75
N LEU A 118 -2.07 -4.12 7.42
CA LEU A 118 -2.85 -3.88 6.21
C LEU A 118 -2.08 -2.94 5.28
N PHE A 119 -1.90 -3.33 4.01
CA PHE A 119 -1.24 -2.52 2.98
C PHE A 119 -2.11 -2.52 1.75
N MET A 120 -2.90 -1.48 1.54
CA MET A 120 -3.83 -1.40 0.42
C MET A 120 -3.32 -0.50 -0.71
N MET A 121 -3.93 -0.64 -1.89
CA MET A 121 -3.58 0.10 -3.10
C MET A 121 -2.11 -0.14 -3.50
N ASN A 122 -1.75 -1.41 -3.58
CA ASN A 122 -0.37 -1.88 -3.78
C ASN A 122 0.62 -1.31 -2.75
N GLY A 123 0.17 -1.11 -1.51
CA GLY A 123 1.00 -0.52 -0.44
C GLY A 123 2.27 -1.31 -0.14
N ILE A 124 2.31 -2.63 -0.42
CA ILE A 124 3.51 -3.45 -0.30
C ILE A 124 4.65 -2.97 -1.22
N GLY A 125 4.30 -2.24 -2.28
CA GLY A 125 5.23 -1.65 -3.24
C GLY A 125 6.26 -0.71 -2.63
N LEU A 126 5.97 -0.16 -1.43
CA LEU A 126 6.93 0.65 -0.66
C LEU A 126 8.26 -0.04 -0.38
N THR A 127 8.32 -1.37 -0.50
CA THR A 127 9.55 -2.16 -0.37
C THR A 127 10.50 -2.00 -1.56
N GLY A 128 10.02 -1.47 -2.67
CA GLY A 128 10.75 -0.94 -3.81
C GLY A 128 11.37 -1.96 -4.76
N THR A 129 11.90 -3.06 -4.23
CA THR A 129 12.62 -4.09 -4.99
C THR A 129 12.37 -5.49 -4.43
N ILE A 130 12.68 -6.55 -5.21
CA ILE A 130 12.65 -7.94 -4.72
C ILE A 130 13.53 -8.11 -3.48
N GLY A 131 14.71 -7.50 -3.45
CA GLY A 131 15.58 -7.53 -2.29
C GLY A 131 14.96 -6.82 -1.08
N GLY A 132 14.34 -5.66 -1.29
CA GLY A 132 13.61 -4.93 -0.27
C GLY A 132 12.41 -5.72 0.27
N LEU A 133 11.60 -6.31 -0.61
CA LEU A 133 10.47 -7.17 -0.23
C LEU A 133 10.93 -8.39 0.58
N THR A 134 12.01 -9.05 0.15
CA THR A 134 12.57 -10.20 0.86
C THR A 134 13.01 -9.83 2.28
N SER A 135 13.71 -8.71 2.42
CA SER A 135 14.15 -8.20 3.73
C SER A 135 12.95 -7.81 4.60
N PHE A 136 11.97 -7.13 4.03
CA PHE A 136 10.75 -6.74 4.72
C PHE A 136 9.99 -7.97 5.24
N LEU A 137 9.75 -8.99 4.40
CA LEU A 137 9.05 -10.22 4.79
C LEU A 137 9.77 -10.97 5.93
N LYS A 138 11.09 -10.84 6.05
CA LYS A 138 11.85 -11.38 7.18
C LYS A 138 11.60 -10.57 8.45
N ASP A 139 11.70 -9.24 8.36
CA ASP A 139 11.76 -8.34 9.52
C ASP A 139 10.37 -8.03 10.09
N VAL A 140 9.35 -7.95 9.24
CA VAL A 140 7.98 -7.58 9.60
C VAL A 140 7.30 -8.55 10.57
N LYS A 141 7.78 -9.79 10.67
CA LYS A 141 7.29 -10.78 11.62
C LYS A 141 7.34 -10.31 13.07
N SER A 142 8.35 -9.50 13.40
CA SER A 142 8.50 -8.93 14.73
C SER A 142 7.39 -7.96 15.13
N LEU A 143 6.64 -7.46 14.14
CA LEU A 143 5.50 -6.56 14.34
C LEU A 143 4.16 -7.30 14.46
N LEU A 144 4.16 -8.63 14.38
CA LEU A 144 2.94 -9.43 14.50
C LEU A 144 2.82 -10.08 15.87
N ASN A 145 1.63 -10.00 16.45
CA ASN A 145 1.22 -10.84 17.55
C ASN A 145 1.17 -12.32 17.13
N LEU A 146 1.17 -13.23 18.11
CA LEU A 146 0.98 -14.65 17.83
C LEU A 146 -0.32 -14.89 17.05
N GLY A 147 -0.21 -15.53 15.89
CA GLY A 147 -1.33 -15.75 14.97
C GLY A 147 -1.73 -14.50 14.17
N GLY A 148 -0.90 -13.44 14.19
CA GLY A 148 -1.11 -12.25 13.37
C GLY A 148 -0.95 -12.51 11.88
N GLN A 149 -1.32 -11.55 11.07
CA GLN A 149 -1.36 -11.66 9.61
C GLN A 149 -0.91 -10.38 8.92
N LEU A 150 -0.43 -10.54 7.69
CA LEU A 150 -0.14 -9.47 6.75
C LEU A 150 -1.13 -9.58 5.60
N ILE A 151 -1.82 -8.50 5.26
CA ILE A 151 -2.79 -8.42 4.15
C ILE A 151 -2.34 -7.31 3.22
N PHE A 152 -2.23 -7.60 1.94
CA PHE A 152 -1.90 -6.60 0.92
C PHE A 152 -2.38 -7.03 -0.46
N ASP A 153 -2.60 -6.06 -1.33
CA ASP A 153 -2.82 -6.27 -2.75
C ASP A 153 -1.54 -6.03 -3.55
N SER A 154 -1.47 -6.65 -4.71
CA SER A 154 -0.49 -6.38 -5.75
C SER A 154 -1.04 -6.80 -7.12
N SER A 155 -0.28 -6.51 -8.17
CA SER A 155 -0.63 -6.86 -9.55
C SER A 155 0.55 -7.50 -10.26
N ASP A 156 0.24 -8.30 -11.30
CA ASP A 156 1.26 -8.77 -12.23
C ASP A 156 1.39 -7.78 -13.39
N LEU A 157 2.55 -7.17 -13.53
CA LEU A 157 2.85 -6.24 -14.63
C LEU A 157 3.36 -6.92 -15.90
N ALA A 158 3.23 -8.25 -16.05
CA ALA A 158 3.70 -8.96 -17.24
C ALA A 158 3.03 -8.46 -18.53
N TYR A 159 1.81 -7.91 -18.44
CA TYR A 159 1.11 -7.32 -19.58
C TYR A 159 1.86 -6.16 -20.24
N LEU A 160 2.67 -5.41 -19.50
CA LEU A 160 3.51 -4.33 -20.04
C LEU A 160 4.58 -4.86 -21.02
N TYR A 161 4.88 -6.14 -20.97
CA TYR A 161 5.95 -6.79 -21.73
C TYR A 161 5.44 -7.71 -22.84
N GLN A 162 4.17 -7.58 -23.26
CA GLN A 162 3.60 -8.44 -24.32
C GLN A 162 4.28 -8.24 -25.67
N GLU A 163 4.72 -7.01 -25.97
CA GLU A 163 5.40 -6.66 -27.23
C GLU A 163 6.88 -6.36 -27.08
N ILE A 164 7.42 -6.35 -25.85
CA ILE A 164 8.82 -6.08 -25.55
C ILE A 164 9.40 -7.16 -24.63
N ALA A 165 10.70 -7.37 -24.69
CA ALA A 165 11.37 -8.34 -23.83
C ALA A 165 11.36 -7.87 -22.37
N PHE A 166 11.25 -8.82 -21.42
CA PHE A 166 11.48 -8.54 -20.01
C PHE A 166 12.86 -7.91 -19.76
N PRO A 167 13.02 -7.09 -18.72
CA PRO A 167 14.31 -6.48 -18.41
C PRO A 167 15.38 -7.57 -18.20
N ILE A 168 16.55 -7.34 -18.79
CA ILE A 168 17.70 -8.26 -18.68
C ILE A 168 18.23 -8.28 -17.23
N GLN A 169 18.08 -7.17 -16.51
CA GLN A 169 18.52 -7.03 -15.12
C GLN A 169 17.36 -6.55 -14.25
N GLY A 170 17.24 -7.14 -13.07
CA GLY A 170 16.16 -6.82 -12.13
C GLY A 170 14.89 -7.63 -12.37
N TYR A 171 13.91 -7.38 -11.55
CA TYR A 171 12.60 -7.98 -11.65
C TYR A 171 11.67 -7.03 -12.42
N TYR A 172 10.86 -7.55 -13.34
CA TYR A 172 10.04 -6.74 -14.25
C TYR A 172 8.99 -5.86 -13.55
N GLY A 173 8.57 -6.22 -12.35
CA GLY A 173 7.67 -5.42 -11.53
C GLY A 173 8.35 -4.36 -10.66
N GLU A 174 9.70 -4.19 -10.75
CA GLU A 174 10.41 -3.09 -10.10
C GLU A 174 10.32 -1.83 -10.96
N VAL A 175 9.51 -0.89 -10.56
CA VAL A 175 9.27 0.37 -11.28
C VAL A 175 9.76 1.56 -10.48
N SER A 176 9.89 2.69 -11.12
CA SER A 176 10.20 3.95 -10.44
C SER A 176 9.11 4.95 -10.75
N PHE A 177 8.68 5.67 -9.71
CA PHE A 177 7.67 6.71 -9.80
C PHE A 177 8.18 8.04 -9.30
N ARG A 178 7.55 9.11 -9.77
CA ARG A 178 7.74 10.47 -9.28
C ARG A 178 6.44 11.25 -9.41
N TYR A 179 6.01 11.88 -8.34
CA TYR A 179 4.85 12.78 -8.37
C TYR A 179 5.22 14.15 -8.89
N GLU A 180 4.29 14.76 -9.64
CA GLU A 180 4.31 16.17 -10.01
C GLU A 180 2.95 16.80 -9.68
N TYR A 181 2.97 17.89 -8.94
CA TYR A 181 1.79 18.65 -8.57
C TYR A 181 2.09 20.15 -8.64
N LYS A 182 1.21 20.95 -9.28
CA LYS A 182 1.42 22.41 -9.47
C LYS A 182 2.82 22.73 -10.03
N SER A 183 3.25 21.96 -11.03
CA SER A 183 4.57 22.07 -11.65
C SER A 183 5.76 21.77 -10.72
N VAL A 184 5.53 21.30 -9.51
CA VAL A 184 6.57 20.86 -8.58
C VAL A 184 6.76 19.36 -8.72
N LYS A 185 7.99 18.95 -9.07
CA LYS A 185 8.37 17.53 -9.19
C LYS A 185 9.04 17.06 -7.90
N GLY A 186 8.54 15.95 -7.37
CA GLY A 186 9.17 15.22 -6.26
C GLY A 186 10.44 14.48 -6.70
N SER A 187 11.04 13.75 -5.76
CA SER A 187 12.13 12.83 -6.08
C SER A 187 11.59 11.53 -6.66
N TRP A 188 12.40 10.87 -7.49
CA TRP A 188 12.13 9.50 -7.91
C TRP A 188 12.21 8.54 -6.73
N PHE A 189 11.27 7.59 -6.66
CA PHE A 189 11.27 6.50 -5.69
C PHE A 189 10.98 5.18 -6.38
N LYS A 190 11.50 4.09 -5.83
CA LYS A 190 11.22 2.74 -6.32
C LYS A 190 9.95 2.20 -5.70
N TRP A 191 9.23 1.44 -6.50
CA TRP A 191 8.02 0.73 -6.13
C TRP A 191 8.02 -0.66 -6.73
N ILE A 192 7.47 -1.65 -6.04
CA ILE A 192 7.39 -3.01 -6.60
C ILE A 192 5.94 -3.45 -6.74
N TYR A 193 5.65 -4.02 -7.88
CA TYR A 193 4.51 -4.89 -8.13
C TYR A 193 5.02 -6.32 -8.20
N VAL A 194 4.46 -7.25 -7.47
CA VAL A 194 4.97 -8.62 -7.40
C VAL A 194 3.91 -9.60 -7.88
N ASP A 195 4.25 -10.47 -8.84
CA ASP A 195 3.37 -11.55 -9.26
C ASP A 195 3.19 -12.61 -8.17
N GLN A 196 2.09 -13.34 -8.22
CA GLN A 196 1.74 -14.34 -7.20
C GLN A 196 2.79 -15.44 -7.03
N LYS A 197 3.38 -15.91 -8.14
CA LYS A 197 4.38 -17.00 -8.13
C LYS A 197 5.66 -16.55 -7.45
N THR A 198 6.13 -15.34 -7.79
CA THR A 198 7.32 -14.74 -7.16
C THR A 198 7.06 -14.45 -5.69
N LEU A 199 5.90 -13.85 -5.35
CA LEU A 199 5.51 -13.63 -3.96
C LEU A 199 5.54 -14.93 -3.16
N LYS A 200 4.88 -15.97 -3.64
CA LYS A 200 4.80 -17.29 -2.98
C LYS A 200 6.21 -17.84 -2.72
N SER A 201 7.06 -17.85 -3.75
CA SER A 201 8.44 -18.33 -3.63
C SER A 201 9.26 -17.57 -2.59
N LEU A 202 9.13 -16.23 -2.54
CA LEU A 202 9.87 -15.40 -1.59
C LEU A 202 9.35 -15.56 -0.16
N ALA A 203 8.06 -15.52 0.02
CA ALA A 203 7.41 -15.57 1.33
C ALA A 203 7.57 -16.95 1.99
N GLU A 204 7.37 -18.04 1.25
CA GLU A 204 7.56 -19.41 1.76
C GLU A 204 9.01 -19.67 2.20
N LYS A 205 10.00 -19.15 1.47
CA LYS A 205 11.42 -19.20 1.89
C LYS A 205 11.66 -18.48 3.21
N GLN A 206 10.84 -17.48 3.52
CA GLN A 206 10.88 -16.78 4.80
C GLN A 206 9.95 -17.45 5.84
N GLY A 207 9.33 -18.59 5.56
CA GLY A 207 8.48 -19.35 6.48
C GLY A 207 7.06 -18.79 6.64
N TRP A 208 6.56 -18.06 5.66
CA TRP A 208 5.17 -17.63 5.59
C TRP A 208 4.29 -18.70 4.94
N ILE A 209 3.04 -18.76 5.37
CA ILE A 209 1.94 -19.41 4.64
C ILE A 209 1.29 -18.29 3.80
N VAL A 210 1.18 -18.51 2.49
CA VAL A 210 0.62 -17.55 1.53
C VAL A 210 -0.72 -18.05 1.01
N GLU A 211 -1.74 -17.24 1.13
CA GLU A 211 -3.07 -17.48 0.56
C GLU A 211 -3.43 -16.31 -0.35
N ILE A 212 -3.80 -16.60 -1.59
CA ILE A 212 -4.44 -15.64 -2.47
C ILE A 212 -5.93 -15.72 -2.18
N VAL A 213 -6.50 -14.67 -1.62
CA VAL A 213 -7.86 -14.65 -1.08
C VAL A 213 -8.87 -13.92 -1.97
N PHE A 214 -8.36 -13.23 -2.96
CA PHE A 214 -9.13 -12.57 -4.02
C PHE A 214 -8.23 -12.38 -5.25
N GLU A 215 -8.84 -12.42 -6.44
CA GLU A 215 -8.19 -12.20 -7.73
C GLU A 215 -9.24 -11.63 -8.68
N ASP A 216 -8.90 -10.60 -9.44
CA ASP A 216 -9.76 -10.02 -10.45
C ASP A 216 -9.29 -10.39 -11.86
N ASP A 217 -10.01 -9.92 -12.87
CA ASP A 217 -9.72 -10.12 -14.29
C ASP A 217 -8.70 -9.11 -14.86
N GLN A 218 -8.10 -8.27 -14.00
CA GLN A 218 -7.08 -7.26 -14.33
C GLN A 218 -5.71 -7.58 -13.72
N ASP A 219 -5.43 -8.87 -13.46
CA ASP A 219 -4.18 -9.35 -12.85
C ASP A 219 -3.88 -8.75 -11.46
N GLN A 220 -4.90 -8.15 -10.80
CA GLN A 220 -4.79 -7.67 -9.43
C GLN A 220 -5.22 -8.78 -8.46
N TYR A 221 -4.50 -8.93 -7.36
CA TYR A 221 -4.81 -9.93 -6.36
C TYR A 221 -4.64 -9.43 -4.93
N LEU A 222 -5.36 -10.05 -3.99
CA LEU A 222 -5.22 -9.85 -2.56
C LEU A 222 -4.53 -11.07 -1.93
N ALA A 223 -3.43 -10.83 -1.25
CA ALA A 223 -2.70 -11.86 -0.51
C ALA A 223 -2.89 -11.71 1.00
N ARG A 224 -3.05 -12.85 1.66
CA ARG A 224 -2.96 -12.99 3.11
C ARG A 224 -1.75 -13.86 3.45
N LEU A 225 -0.84 -13.33 4.25
CA LEU A 225 0.31 -14.06 4.77
C LEU A 225 0.14 -14.29 6.28
N SER A 226 0.40 -15.51 6.74
CA SER A 226 0.36 -15.88 8.15
C SER A 226 1.58 -16.74 8.50
N LEU A 227 1.91 -16.79 9.78
CA LEU A 227 2.96 -17.68 10.27
C LEU A 227 2.35 -19.02 10.69
N PRO A 228 3.10 -20.14 10.55
CA PRO A 228 2.70 -21.42 11.11
C PRO A 228 2.40 -21.31 12.62
N LYS A 229 1.42 -22.09 13.09
CA LYS A 229 1.06 -22.17 14.53
C LYS A 229 2.13 -22.87 15.33
#